data_f9514b5bac2d8b537fd322de46ced546
#
_entry.id   f9514b5bac2d8b537fd322de46ced546
#
_cell.length_a   1.000
_cell.length_b   1.000
_cell.length_c   1.000
_cell.angle_alpha   90.00
_cell.angle_beta   90.00
_cell.angle_gamma   90.00
#
_symmetry.space_group_name_H-M   'P 1'
#
loop_
_entity.id
_entity.type
_entity.pdbx_description
1 polymer ?
#
loop_
_entity_poly.entity_id
_entity_poly.type
_entity_poly.pdbx_seq_one_letter_code
_entity_poly.pdbx_strand_id
1 'polypeptide(L)'
;MPLWTEDSLRNFRLTDGRTLNEAMNSMRAADKNAIYTDTKLSSMIWSKLKPLLTKRGRIYFAPDGLLHLLAIENMADAMNGSDVCRLSSTRELANDDKDIRGKALIMGGMSYDECDAKTQDDATAAPDRSASSILSALHLPPAANGAYAYLPATAAEADTIRSMIAKGNGIKAECIKGTQATETAFKLAAPSCSMIHLATHGFCFADTDRPEPLAFCRDSLREDDTMSRSGLVFAGANRMVQPAYSAYDDGILLAREASEMRLDRAALVVLSACQTGLGPITSEGVFGFQRGLKKAGAGAIVASLWNVDDKATKLLMTRFYHHLLGGTPMSEAFAQAKTDLRCHEVKIEVETDEDDKSHGQIRRLGRWVWPKKKVTKTVHPYSKPQYWAAFILIKK
;
A
#
# COMPACT_ATOMS: atom_id res chain seq x y z
N MET A 1 -4.30 12.44 -19.60
CA MET A 1 -3.63 11.13 -19.50
C MET A 1 -3.00 10.80 -20.83
N PRO A 2 -1.68 10.71 -20.93
CA PRO A 2 -1.02 10.26 -22.16
C PRO A 2 -1.18 8.75 -22.32
N LEU A 3 -1.50 8.34 -23.52
CA LEU A 3 -1.59 6.94 -23.94
C LEU A 3 -0.59 6.71 -25.06
N TRP A 4 0.28 5.72 -24.89
CA TRP A 4 1.23 5.32 -25.92
C TRP A 4 0.70 4.09 -26.67
N THR A 5 0.67 4.18 -27.97
CA THR A 5 0.66 3.02 -28.87
C THR A 5 2.02 2.99 -29.58
N GLU A 6 2.44 1.86 -30.15
CA GLU A 6 3.72 1.73 -30.84
C GLU A 6 3.96 2.82 -31.90
N ASP A 7 2.90 3.47 -32.40
CA ASP A 7 2.97 4.43 -33.49
C ASP A 7 2.63 5.90 -33.10
N SER A 8 2.07 6.17 -31.92
CA SER A 8 1.72 7.55 -31.55
C SER A 8 1.46 7.79 -30.07
N LEU A 9 1.98 8.92 -29.57
CA LEU A 9 1.57 9.49 -28.28
C LEU A 9 0.26 10.24 -28.42
N ARG A 10 -0.75 9.90 -27.64
CA ARG A 10 -2.03 10.62 -27.63
C ARG A 10 -2.37 11.05 -26.21
N ASN A 11 -2.71 12.34 -26.06
CA ASN A 11 -3.26 12.88 -24.83
C ASN A 11 -4.79 12.84 -24.89
N PHE A 12 -5.40 12.17 -23.92
CA PHE A 12 -6.84 12.08 -23.80
C PHE A 12 -7.34 12.81 -22.56
N ARG A 13 -8.25 13.74 -22.79
CA ARG A 13 -9.07 14.29 -21.71
C ARG A 13 -10.25 13.35 -21.49
N LEU A 14 -10.15 12.50 -20.48
CA LEU A 14 -11.18 11.51 -20.17
C LEU A 14 -12.45 12.17 -19.66
N THR A 15 -12.30 13.10 -18.71
CA THR A 15 -13.38 13.88 -18.13
C THR A 15 -12.80 15.16 -17.53
N ASP A 16 -13.64 16.15 -17.20
CA ASP A 16 -13.19 17.27 -16.39
C ASP A 16 -13.11 16.87 -14.91
N GLY A 17 -12.24 17.57 -14.15
CA GLY A 17 -11.98 17.24 -12.75
C GLY A 17 -13.21 17.44 -11.85
N ARG A 18 -14.13 18.36 -12.18
CA ARG A 18 -15.36 18.62 -11.41
C ARG A 18 -16.30 17.42 -11.53
N THR A 19 -16.63 16.99 -12.73
CA THR A 19 -17.50 15.84 -12.99
C THR A 19 -16.95 14.56 -12.37
N LEU A 20 -15.64 14.34 -12.46
CA LEU A 20 -15.00 13.19 -11.82
C LEU A 20 -15.12 13.26 -10.29
N ASN A 21 -14.85 14.42 -9.68
CA ASN A 21 -14.92 14.61 -8.24
C ASN A 21 -16.34 14.41 -7.69
N GLU A 22 -17.34 14.95 -8.38
CA GLU A 22 -18.77 14.78 -8.02
C GLU A 22 -19.16 13.29 -8.05
N ALA A 23 -18.80 12.59 -9.12
CA ALA A 23 -19.05 11.15 -9.24
C ALA A 23 -18.35 10.34 -8.13
N MET A 24 -17.09 10.64 -7.84
CA MET A 24 -16.33 9.97 -6.77
C MET A 24 -16.92 10.23 -5.39
N ASN A 25 -17.31 11.47 -5.08
CA ASN A 25 -17.87 11.83 -3.78
C ASN A 25 -19.25 11.19 -3.56
N SER A 26 -20.10 11.18 -4.59
CA SER A 26 -21.41 10.52 -4.51
C SER A 26 -21.29 9.02 -4.23
N MET A 27 -20.32 8.34 -4.85
CA MET A 27 -20.07 6.92 -4.65
C MET A 27 -19.40 6.62 -3.30
N ARG A 28 -18.46 7.45 -2.84
CA ARG A 28 -17.82 7.29 -1.53
C ARG A 28 -18.80 7.43 -0.37
N ALA A 29 -19.80 8.29 -0.52
CA ALA A 29 -20.86 8.46 0.48
C ALA A 29 -21.77 7.21 0.58
N ALA A 30 -21.93 6.49 -0.54
CA ALA A 30 -22.77 5.28 -0.58
C ALA A 30 -22.00 4.02 -0.12
N ASP A 31 -20.92 3.67 -0.80
CA ASP A 31 -20.04 2.53 -0.49
C ASP A 31 -18.73 2.66 -1.27
N LYS A 32 -17.60 2.40 -0.60
CA LYS A 32 -16.27 2.35 -1.25
C LYS A 32 -16.21 1.31 -2.38
N ASN A 33 -16.95 0.23 -2.27
CA ASN A 33 -17.02 -0.81 -3.30
C ASN A 33 -17.70 -0.32 -4.58
N ALA A 34 -18.64 0.61 -4.49
CA ALA A 34 -19.39 1.13 -5.62
C ALA A 34 -18.45 1.76 -6.67
N ILE A 35 -17.36 2.40 -6.25
CA ILE A 35 -16.35 2.98 -7.16
C ILE A 35 -15.80 1.94 -8.15
N TYR A 36 -15.66 0.68 -7.72
CA TYR A 36 -15.04 -0.39 -8.50
C TYR A 36 -16.03 -1.38 -9.11
N THR A 37 -17.28 -1.37 -8.67
CA THR A 37 -18.35 -2.25 -9.16
C THR A 37 -19.37 -1.52 -10.02
N ASP A 38 -19.52 -0.20 -9.86
CA ASP A 38 -20.42 0.63 -10.66
C ASP A 38 -19.81 0.86 -12.05
N THR A 39 -20.59 0.53 -13.07
CA THR A 39 -20.19 0.70 -14.47
C THR A 39 -20.18 2.15 -14.92
N LYS A 40 -20.89 3.07 -14.24
CA LYS A 40 -20.99 4.48 -14.63
C LYS A 40 -19.62 5.18 -14.56
N LEU A 41 -18.93 5.11 -13.40
CA LEU A 41 -17.61 5.70 -13.24
C LEU A 41 -16.58 5.00 -14.12
N SER A 42 -16.64 3.68 -14.17
CA SER A 42 -15.77 2.88 -15.03
C SER A 42 -15.93 3.23 -16.50
N SER A 43 -17.16 3.39 -16.99
CA SER A 43 -17.44 3.77 -18.38
C SER A 43 -17.00 5.20 -18.71
N MET A 44 -17.05 6.14 -17.77
CA MET A 44 -16.52 7.50 -17.98
C MET A 44 -15.03 7.48 -18.35
N ILE A 45 -14.29 6.51 -17.83
CA ILE A 45 -12.86 6.36 -18.06
C ILE A 45 -12.60 5.43 -19.25
N TRP A 46 -13.13 4.21 -19.20
CA TRP A 46 -12.77 3.14 -20.12
C TRP A 46 -13.49 3.18 -21.46
N SER A 47 -14.73 3.73 -21.55
CA SER A 47 -15.44 3.78 -22.82
C SER A 47 -14.71 4.59 -23.89
N LYS A 48 -13.98 5.64 -23.50
CA LYS A 48 -13.16 6.46 -24.40
C LYS A 48 -11.83 5.82 -24.75
N LEU A 49 -11.31 4.95 -23.90
CA LEU A 49 -10.03 4.28 -24.11
C LEU A 49 -10.18 2.97 -24.89
N LYS A 50 -11.22 2.19 -24.62
CA LYS A 50 -11.44 0.87 -25.26
C LYS A 50 -11.33 0.86 -26.81
N PRO A 51 -11.91 1.84 -27.54
CA PRO A 51 -11.79 1.86 -29.00
C PRO A 51 -10.37 2.06 -29.53
N LEU A 52 -9.46 2.54 -28.67
CA LEU A 52 -8.09 2.88 -29.02
C LEU A 52 -7.09 1.79 -28.61
N LEU A 53 -7.57 0.82 -27.82
CA LEU A 53 -6.74 -0.25 -27.31
C LEU A 53 -6.82 -1.44 -28.26
N THR A 54 -5.69 -1.92 -28.71
CA THR A 54 -5.60 -3.17 -29.46
C THR A 54 -5.95 -4.35 -28.55
N LYS A 55 -6.57 -5.39 -29.11
CA LYS A 55 -7.06 -6.55 -28.35
C LYS A 55 -5.95 -7.37 -27.66
N ARG A 56 -4.70 -7.11 -27.96
CA ARG A 56 -3.52 -7.81 -27.40
C ARG A 56 -2.41 -6.79 -27.19
N GLY A 57 -1.83 -6.77 -25.99
CA GLY A 57 -0.69 -5.93 -25.67
C GLY A 57 -0.74 -5.36 -24.26
N ARG A 58 0.39 -4.88 -23.80
CA ARG A 58 0.54 -4.23 -22.50
C ARG A 58 0.12 -2.77 -22.61
N ILE A 59 -0.71 -2.31 -21.69
CA ILE A 59 -1.18 -0.94 -21.60
C ILE A 59 -0.39 -0.23 -20.51
N TYR A 60 0.32 0.81 -20.90
CA TYR A 60 0.98 1.70 -19.94
C TYR A 60 0.20 2.98 -19.79
N PHE A 61 -0.03 3.40 -18.56
CA PHE A 61 -0.70 4.67 -18.28
C PHE A 61 -0.05 5.41 -17.12
N ALA A 62 0.03 6.72 -17.23
CA ALA A 62 0.41 7.62 -16.15
C ALA A 62 -0.84 8.43 -15.77
N PRO A 63 -1.40 8.26 -14.56
CA PRO A 63 -2.55 9.04 -14.11
C PRO A 63 -2.18 10.52 -13.95
N ASP A 64 -3.18 11.39 -13.99
CA ASP A 64 -3.06 12.81 -13.72
C ASP A 64 -4.26 13.30 -12.91
N GLY A 65 -4.05 14.30 -12.05
CA GLY A 65 -5.08 14.87 -11.18
C GLY A 65 -5.74 13.79 -10.29
N LEU A 66 -7.07 13.82 -10.20
CA LEU A 66 -7.86 12.93 -9.37
C LEU A 66 -7.73 11.43 -9.73
N LEU A 67 -7.22 11.09 -10.92
CA LEU A 67 -6.99 9.70 -11.32
C LEU A 67 -5.90 9.01 -10.48
N HIS A 68 -5.06 9.78 -9.81
CA HIS A 68 -4.11 9.23 -8.84
C HIS A 68 -4.80 8.57 -7.64
N LEU A 69 -6.00 9.02 -7.25
CA LEU A 69 -6.77 8.47 -6.15
C LEU A 69 -7.57 7.21 -6.51
N LEU A 70 -7.50 6.79 -7.77
CA LEU A 70 -8.27 5.67 -8.31
C LEU A 70 -7.34 4.60 -8.86
N ALA A 71 -7.58 3.35 -8.49
CA ALA A 71 -6.99 2.19 -9.15
C ALA A 71 -7.82 1.84 -10.39
N ILE A 72 -7.71 2.66 -11.45
CA ILE A 72 -8.54 2.49 -12.66
C ILE A 72 -8.35 1.12 -13.32
N GLU A 73 -7.18 0.53 -13.14
CA GLU A 73 -6.84 -0.85 -13.56
C GLU A 73 -7.64 -1.93 -12.85
N ASN A 74 -8.30 -1.60 -11.73
CA ASN A 74 -9.10 -2.51 -10.93
C ASN A 74 -10.62 -2.33 -11.13
N MET A 75 -11.05 -1.41 -11.99
CA MET A 75 -12.48 -1.12 -12.24
C MET A 75 -13.14 -2.23 -13.09
N ALA A 76 -14.47 -2.34 -12.99
CA ALA A 76 -15.26 -3.40 -13.63
C ALA A 76 -15.04 -3.50 -15.15
N ASP A 77 -14.87 -2.37 -15.82
CA ASP A 77 -14.64 -2.31 -17.27
C ASP A 77 -13.16 -2.32 -17.66
N ALA A 78 -12.24 -2.40 -16.70
CA ALA A 78 -10.83 -2.58 -17.00
C ALA A 78 -10.65 -3.83 -17.86
N MET A 79 -9.80 -3.76 -18.85
CA MET A 79 -9.64 -4.85 -19.83
C MET A 79 -9.21 -6.14 -19.13
N ASN A 80 -10.07 -7.15 -19.12
CA ASN A 80 -9.77 -8.46 -18.55
C ASN A 80 -8.58 -9.08 -19.29
N GLY A 81 -7.56 -9.50 -18.53
CA GLY A 81 -6.38 -10.19 -19.06
C GLY A 81 -5.39 -9.30 -19.82
N SER A 82 -5.56 -7.99 -19.78
CA SER A 82 -4.57 -7.06 -20.29
C SER A 82 -3.60 -6.68 -19.19
N ASP A 83 -2.32 -6.67 -19.51
CA ASP A 83 -1.26 -6.13 -18.69
C ASP A 83 -1.41 -4.61 -18.57
N VAL A 84 -2.21 -4.13 -17.62
CA VAL A 84 -2.38 -2.70 -17.37
C VAL A 84 -1.33 -2.25 -16.36
N CYS A 85 -0.34 -1.50 -16.82
CA CYS A 85 0.80 -1.06 -16.03
C CYS A 85 0.68 0.43 -15.70
N ARG A 86 0.60 0.73 -14.40
CA ARG A 86 0.64 2.10 -13.89
C ARG A 86 2.08 2.59 -13.82
N LEU A 87 2.33 3.76 -14.36
CA LEU A 87 3.60 4.49 -14.27
C LEU A 87 3.41 5.73 -13.41
N SER A 88 4.45 6.23 -12.78
CA SER A 88 4.42 7.57 -12.16
C SER A 88 4.56 8.67 -13.22
N SER A 89 5.27 8.39 -14.30
CA SER A 89 5.43 9.29 -15.45
C SER A 89 5.67 8.48 -16.72
N THR A 90 5.26 8.99 -17.87
CA THR A 90 5.55 8.36 -19.19
C THR A 90 7.05 8.31 -19.52
N ARG A 91 7.88 9.13 -18.89
CA ARG A 91 9.35 9.05 -19.02
C ARG A 91 9.91 7.71 -18.56
N GLU A 92 9.18 7.00 -17.69
CA GLU A 92 9.61 5.71 -17.15
C GLU A 92 9.55 4.56 -18.17
N LEU A 93 8.87 4.76 -19.30
CA LEU A 93 8.89 3.79 -20.40
C LEU A 93 10.28 3.56 -21.02
N ALA A 94 11.17 4.53 -20.87
CA ALA A 94 12.54 4.43 -21.39
C ALA A 94 13.51 3.69 -20.46
N ASN A 95 13.04 3.27 -19.28
CA ASN A 95 13.89 2.59 -18.28
C ASN A 95 13.67 1.08 -18.34
N ASP A 96 14.78 0.34 -18.26
CA ASP A 96 14.74 -1.12 -18.13
C ASP A 96 14.22 -1.57 -16.76
N ASP A 97 13.56 -2.72 -16.72
CA ASP A 97 13.15 -3.36 -15.47
C ASP A 97 14.41 -3.80 -14.70
N LYS A 98 14.49 -3.43 -13.43
CA LYS A 98 15.58 -3.84 -12.55
C LYS A 98 15.41 -5.29 -12.10
N ASP A 99 16.53 -5.97 -11.86
CA ASP A 99 16.53 -7.35 -11.36
C ASP A 99 16.19 -7.40 -9.87
N ILE A 100 15.25 -8.26 -9.51
CA ILE A 100 14.86 -8.52 -8.11
C ILE A 100 15.84 -9.43 -7.37
N ARG A 101 16.78 -10.08 -8.08
CA ARG A 101 17.77 -10.96 -7.48
C ARG A 101 18.80 -10.18 -6.68
N GLY A 102 19.27 -10.76 -5.57
CA GLY A 102 20.26 -10.15 -4.71
C GLY A 102 19.87 -10.21 -3.23
N LYS A 103 19.81 -9.06 -2.57
CA LYS A 103 19.44 -8.95 -1.14
C LYS A 103 18.00 -8.45 -0.99
N ALA A 104 17.24 -9.11 -0.14
CA ALA A 104 15.90 -8.68 0.24
C ALA A 104 15.90 -8.21 1.71
N LEU A 105 15.32 -7.04 1.97
CA LEU A 105 15.03 -6.53 3.31
C LEU A 105 13.54 -6.69 3.59
N ILE A 106 13.21 -7.33 4.69
CA ILE A 106 11.84 -7.50 5.16
C ILE A 106 11.74 -6.89 6.57
N MET A 107 10.83 -5.97 6.79
CA MET A 107 10.57 -5.38 8.09
C MET A 107 9.08 -5.44 8.42
N GLY A 108 8.76 -5.87 9.66
CA GLY A 108 7.38 -5.97 10.15
C GLY A 108 7.33 -6.36 11.63
N GLY A 109 6.14 -6.30 12.26
CA GLY A 109 6.01 -6.59 13.68
C GLY A 109 6.81 -5.64 14.55
N MET A 110 6.83 -4.36 14.19
CA MET A 110 7.60 -3.31 14.87
C MET A 110 7.04 -3.02 16.26
N SER A 111 7.92 -2.80 17.25
CA SER A 111 7.56 -2.31 18.58
C SER A 111 7.55 -0.80 18.57
N TYR A 112 6.36 -0.19 18.56
CA TYR A 112 6.26 1.29 18.50
C TYR A 112 6.57 1.99 19.84
N ASP A 113 6.47 1.26 20.95
CA ASP A 113 6.74 1.81 22.28
C ASP A 113 8.23 1.77 22.65
N GLU A 114 9.01 0.90 21.98
CA GLU A 114 10.41 0.65 22.30
C GLU A 114 11.26 0.53 21.04
N CYS A 115 12.52 0.96 21.11
CA CYS A 115 13.54 0.74 20.10
C CYS A 115 14.87 0.32 20.73
N ASP A 116 15.71 -0.37 19.96
CA ASP A 116 17.05 -0.80 20.39
C ASP A 116 18.00 0.42 20.39
N ALA A 117 18.42 0.86 21.57
CA ALA A 117 19.26 2.04 21.75
C ALA A 117 20.69 1.90 21.16
N LYS A 118 21.11 0.69 20.82
CA LYS A 118 22.47 0.41 20.30
C LYS A 118 22.73 0.91 18.88
N THR A 119 21.69 1.31 18.15
CA THR A 119 21.84 1.88 16.80
C THR A 119 22.11 3.38 16.79
N GLN A 120 22.17 4.03 17.96
CA GLN A 120 22.35 5.50 18.10
C GLN A 120 23.78 5.99 18.00
N ASP A 121 24.78 5.16 18.34
CA ASP A 121 26.16 5.64 18.51
C ASP A 121 26.99 5.74 17.21
N ASP A 122 26.51 5.14 16.09
CA ASP A 122 27.29 5.09 14.84
C ASP A 122 26.86 6.11 13.76
N ALA A 123 25.82 6.90 13.99
CA ALA A 123 25.34 7.87 13.01
C ALA A 123 26.01 9.25 13.19
N THR A 124 27.17 9.43 12.59
CA THR A 124 27.95 10.70 12.64
C THR A 124 27.49 11.79 11.66
N ALA A 125 26.39 11.63 10.97
CA ALA A 125 25.83 12.66 10.08
C ALA A 125 24.76 13.47 10.81
N ALA A 126 25.06 14.71 11.14
CA ALA A 126 24.12 15.65 11.75
C ALA A 126 22.99 16.02 10.78
N PRO A 127 21.73 15.70 11.06
CA PRO A 127 20.61 16.16 10.27
C PRO A 127 20.27 17.62 10.55
N ASP A 128 19.66 18.26 9.59
CA ASP A 128 19.18 19.63 9.70
C ASP A 128 18.16 19.76 10.87
N ARG A 129 18.52 20.57 11.87
CA ARG A 129 17.73 20.81 13.09
C ARG A 129 16.34 21.39 12.82
N SER A 130 16.04 21.83 11.60
CA SER A 130 14.73 22.35 11.22
C SER A 130 13.63 21.30 11.17
N ALA A 131 13.98 20.04 10.86
CA ALA A 131 13.01 18.93 10.80
C ALA A 131 12.48 18.52 12.19
N SER A 132 13.33 18.50 13.20
CA SER A 132 12.97 18.15 14.58
C SER A 132 11.95 19.10 15.23
N SER A 133 12.05 20.41 14.92
CA SER A 133 11.08 21.40 15.43
C SER A 133 9.73 21.33 14.71
N ILE A 134 9.71 20.86 13.47
CA ILE A 134 8.46 20.66 12.72
C ILE A 134 7.72 19.41 13.23
N LEU A 135 8.45 18.34 13.56
CA LEU A 135 7.86 17.08 14.03
C LEU A 135 7.23 17.20 15.43
N SER A 136 7.80 18.02 16.32
CA SER A 136 7.18 18.29 17.63
C SER A 136 5.87 19.09 17.53
N ALA A 137 5.64 19.78 16.41
CA ALA A 137 4.41 20.50 16.11
C ALA A 137 3.41 19.68 15.29
N LEU A 138 3.86 18.58 14.62
CA LEU A 138 3.00 17.64 13.94
C LEU A 138 2.36 16.72 14.98
N HIS A 139 1.13 17.03 15.37
CA HIS A 139 0.26 16.03 15.98
C HIS A 139 -0.03 14.97 14.92
N LEU A 140 0.84 13.95 14.81
CA LEU A 140 0.61 12.77 13.99
C LEU A 140 -0.78 12.22 14.33
N PRO A 141 -1.57 11.71 13.36
CA PRO A 141 -2.82 11.09 13.71
C PRO A 141 -2.51 9.88 14.58
N PRO A 142 -2.74 9.99 15.88
CA PRO A 142 -2.59 8.85 16.74
C PRO A 142 -3.71 7.88 16.38
N ALA A 143 -3.48 6.59 16.59
CA ALA A 143 -4.59 5.73 16.98
C ALA A 143 -5.44 6.48 17.99
N ALA A 144 -6.72 6.20 18.12
CA ALA A 144 -7.71 6.97 18.91
C ALA A 144 -7.26 7.44 20.31
N ASN A 145 -6.09 7.02 20.79
CA ASN A 145 -5.47 7.29 22.10
C ASN A 145 -4.09 7.99 22.00
N GLY A 146 -3.67 8.50 20.87
CA GLY A 146 -2.38 9.20 20.77
C GLY A 146 -1.16 8.32 20.52
N ALA A 147 -1.31 6.99 20.35
CA ALA A 147 -0.21 6.05 20.16
C ALA A 147 -0.48 5.05 19.01
N TYR A 148 0.56 4.61 18.34
CA TYR A 148 0.47 3.55 17.33
C TYR A 148 0.35 2.18 18.00
N ALA A 149 -0.70 1.44 17.66
CA ALA A 149 -0.93 0.10 18.19
C ALA A 149 -0.04 -0.93 17.48
N TYR A 150 0.41 -1.95 18.22
CA TYR A 150 1.12 -3.08 17.62
C TYR A 150 0.26 -3.80 16.57
N LEU A 151 0.87 -4.17 15.45
CA LEU A 151 0.23 -4.87 14.32
C LEU A 151 0.68 -6.34 14.26
N PRO A 152 0.00 -7.28 14.93
CA PRO A 152 0.47 -8.69 15.00
C PRO A 152 0.50 -9.39 13.64
N ALA A 153 -0.37 -9.01 12.72
CA ALA A 153 -0.41 -9.59 11.37
C ALA A 153 0.87 -9.31 10.57
N THR A 154 1.52 -8.16 10.80
CA THR A 154 2.72 -7.74 10.07
C THR A 154 3.95 -8.57 10.44
N ALA A 155 4.05 -9.04 11.69
CA ALA A 155 5.09 -9.97 12.11
C ALA A 155 4.97 -11.31 11.38
N ALA A 156 3.75 -11.86 11.33
CA ALA A 156 3.48 -13.12 10.65
C ALA A 156 3.61 -13.01 9.12
N GLU A 157 3.33 -11.84 8.56
CA GLU A 157 3.55 -11.52 7.15
C GLU A 157 5.05 -11.54 6.82
N ALA A 158 5.86 -10.81 7.60
CA ALA A 158 7.31 -10.74 7.43
C ALA A 158 7.96 -12.14 7.52
N ASP A 159 7.58 -12.98 8.48
CA ASP A 159 8.09 -14.35 8.61
C ASP A 159 7.70 -15.23 7.41
N THR A 160 6.47 -15.08 6.93
CA THR A 160 6.00 -15.84 5.77
C THR A 160 6.81 -15.49 4.53
N ILE A 161 6.96 -14.18 4.23
CA ILE A 161 7.69 -13.69 3.05
C ILE A 161 9.17 -14.07 3.14
N ARG A 162 9.82 -13.90 4.31
CA ARG A 162 11.20 -14.36 4.54
C ARG A 162 11.34 -15.82 4.20
N SER A 163 10.44 -16.66 4.71
CA SER A 163 10.47 -18.11 4.49
C SER A 163 10.31 -18.48 3.03
N MET A 164 9.46 -17.75 2.28
CA MET A 164 9.28 -17.96 0.84
C MET A 164 10.54 -17.60 0.05
N ILE A 165 11.14 -16.45 0.34
CA ILE A 165 12.37 -16.00 -0.32
C ILE A 165 13.54 -16.96 -0.05
N ALA A 166 13.67 -17.46 1.18
CA ALA A 166 14.75 -18.36 1.57
C ALA A 166 14.70 -19.73 0.88
N LYS A 167 13.57 -20.14 0.31
CA LYS A 167 13.35 -21.48 -0.28
C LYS A 167 13.95 -21.70 -1.66
N GLY A 168 14.88 -20.88 -2.14
CA GLY A 168 15.65 -21.34 -3.28
C GLY A 168 15.83 -20.39 -4.46
N ASN A 169 15.61 -19.11 -4.29
CA ASN A 169 15.68 -18.15 -5.41
C ASN A 169 17.03 -17.41 -5.53
N GLY A 170 18.06 -17.83 -4.78
CA GLY A 170 19.36 -17.16 -4.76
C GLY A 170 19.30 -15.74 -4.14
N ILE A 171 18.17 -15.39 -3.50
CA ILE A 171 17.96 -14.09 -2.84
C ILE A 171 18.29 -14.23 -1.37
N LYS A 172 19.20 -13.38 -0.87
CA LYS A 172 19.55 -13.35 0.56
C LYS A 172 18.54 -12.51 1.31
N ALA A 173 17.67 -13.14 2.11
CA ALA A 173 16.65 -12.45 2.90
C ALA A 173 17.18 -12.04 4.27
N GLU A 174 17.12 -10.74 4.57
CA GLU A 174 17.29 -10.15 5.91
C GLU A 174 15.92 -9.75 6.45
N CYS A 175 15.60 -10.15 7.68
CA CYS A 175 14.32 -9.83 8.32
C CYS A 175 14.58 -9.14 9.66
N ILE A 176 14.11 -7.92 9.81
CA ILE A 176 14.28 -7.07 11.00
C ILE A 176 12.90 -6.84 11.62
N LYS A 177 12.75 -7.12 12.92
CA LYS A 177 11.46 -7.05 13.65
C LYS A 177 11.61 -6.47 15.05
N GLY A 178 10.47 -6.17 15.68
CA GLY A 178 10.40 -5.72 17.07
C GLY A 178 11.09 -4.38 17.29
N THR A 179 11.90 -4.29 18.33
CA THR A 179 12.66 -3.10 18.75
C THR A 179 13.82 -2.76 17.79
N GLN A 180 14.29 -3.73 17.02
CA GLN A 180 15.37 -3.54 16.03
C GLN A 180 14.87 -2.93 14.71
N ALA A 181 13.56 -2.95 14.46
CA ALA A 181 12.99 -2.43 13.22
C ALA A 181 12.87 -0.89 13.27
N THR A 182 14.00 -0.22 13.48
CA THR A 182 14.11 1.23 13.57
C THR A 182 14.24 1.88 12.20
N GLU A 183 13.99 3.17 12.14
CA GLU A 183 14.20 4.00 10.96
C GLU A 183 15.67 3.97 10.51
N THR A 184 16.60 4.11 11.44
CA THR A 184 18.05 4.01 11.16
C THR A 184 18.43 2.66 10.59
N ALA A 185 17.90 1.54 11.15
CA ALA A 185 18.14 0.21 10.60
C ALA A 185 17.65 0.11 9.14
N PHE A 186 16.50 0.70 8.82
CA PHE A 186 16.00 0.78 7.46
C PHE A 186 16.91 1.60 6.55
N LYS A 187 17.27 2.84 6.95
CA LYS A 187 18.14 3.74 6.17
C LYS A 187 19.50 3.11 5.85
N LEU A 188 20.05 2.32 6.77
CA LEU A 188 21.33 1.63 6.58
C LEU A 188 21.23 0.39 5.68
N ALA A 189 20.18 -0.42 5.83
CA ALA A 189 20.07 -1.70 5.11
C ALA A 189 19.51 -1.54 3.68
N ALA A 190 18.54 -0.66 3.48
CA ALA A 190 17.77 -0.52 2.25
C ALA A 190 18.61 -0.21 0.99
N PRO A 191 19.66 0.64 1.02
CA PRO A 191 20.46 0.97 -0.17
C PRO A 191 21.14 -0.23 -0.83
N SER A 192 21.39 -1.31 -0.08
CA SER A 192 22.03 -2.53 -0.60
C SER A 192 21.05 -3.55 -1.18
N CYS A 193 19.74 -3.33 -1.04
CA CYS A 193 18.72 -4.33 -1.33
C CYS A 193 18.09 -4.13 -2.71
N SER A 194 17.84 -5.25 -3.40
CA SER A 194 17.09 -5.30 -4.66
C SER A 194 15.58 -5.42 -4.41
N MET A 195 15.19 -5.94 -3.24
CA MET A 195 13.79 -6.10 -2.84
C MET A 195 13.62 -5.60 -1.40
N ILE A 196 12.59 -4.80 -1.17
CA ILE A 196 12.27 -4.23 0.14
C ILE A 196 10.80 -4.48 0.42
N HIS A 197 10.49 -5.01 1.61
CA HIS A 197 9.12 -5.21 2.07
C HIS A 197 8.95 -4.58 3.46
N LEU A 198 8.05 -3.61 3.57
CA LEU A 198 7.77 -2.88 4.81
C LEU A 198 6.31 -3.10 5.20
N ALA A 199 6.09 -3.80 6.32
CA ALA A 199 4.77 -4.04 6.89
C ALA A 199 4.63 -3.28 8.22
N THR A 200 3.99 -2.10 8.17
CA THR A 200 3.91 -1.16 9.30
C THR A 200 2.72 -0.21 9.16
N HIS A 201 2.58 0.76 10.08
CA HIS A 201 1.68 1.90 9.88
C HIS A 201 2.22 2.87 8.85
N GLY A 202 1.32 3.40 8.02
CA GLY A 202 1.57 4.53 7.14
C GLY A 202 0.54 5.62 7.38
N PHE A 203 0.89 6.85 7.07
CA PHE A 203 0.00 8.00 7.18
C PHE A 203 0.14 8.96 6.00
N CYS A 204 -0.95 9.69 5.76
CA CYS A 204 -0.98 10.79 4.81
C CYS A 204 -1.99 11.83 5.29
N PHE A 205 -1.54 13.06 5.51
CA PHE A 205 -2.39 14.19 5.91
C PHE A 205 -2.99 14.88 4.70
N ALA A 206 -4.29 15.15 4.75
CA ALA A 206 -4.95 16.03 3.80
C ALA A 206 -4.56 17.49 4.00
N ASP A 207 -4.77 18.34 2.98
CA ASP A 207 -4.49 19.78 3.07
C ASP A 207 -5.29 20.49 4.16
N THR A 208 -6.47 19.97 4.51
CA THR A 208 -7.38 20.50 5.53
C THR A 208 -7.01 20.12 6.96
N ASP A 209 -6.19 19.07 7.13
CA ASP A 209 -5.89 18.48 8.44
C ASP A 209 -4.58 19.04 9.04
N ARG A 210 -4.18 20.24 8.62
CA ARG A 210 -2.98 20.90 9.16
C ARG A 210 -3.18 21.27 10.61
N PRO A 211 -2.29 20.85 11.54
CA PRO A 211 -2.23 21.45 12.86
C PRO A 211 -1.97 22.95 12.75
N GLU A 212 -2.63 23.73 13.59
CA GLU A 212 -2.53 25.22 13.66
C GLU A 212 -1.10 25.79 13.59
N PRO A 213 -0.06 25.17 14.18
CA PRO A 213 1.31 25.71 14.09
C PRO A 213 1.88 25.79 12.67
N LEU A 214 1.35 25.00 11.71
CA LEU A 214 1.75 25.05 10.31
C LEU A 214 0.97 26.08 9.48
N ALA A 215 -0.06 26.71 10.05
CA ALA A 215 -0.84 27.76 9.39
C ALA A 215 0.01 29.02 9.05
N PHE A 216 1.12 29.24 9.77
CA PHE A 216 2.06 30.31 9.50
C PHE A 216 2.85 30.16 8.19
N CYS A 217 2.89 28.96 7.62
CA CYS A 217 3.63 28.67 6.38
C CYS A 217 2.78 28.81 5.11
N ARG A 218 1.64 29.48 5.15
CA ARG A 218 0.67 29.53 4.04
C ARG A 218 1.21 30.12 2.74
N ASP A 219 2.22 30.96 2.79
CA ASP A 219 2.67 31.73 1.62
C ASP A 219 3.94 31.17 0.92
N SER A 220 4.50 30.06 1.41
CA SER A 220 5.73 29.48 0.84
C SER A 220 5.79 27.96 0.88
N LEU A 221 4.67 27.27 0.53
CA LEU A 221 4.70 25.80 0.42
C LEU A 221 5.59 25.38 -0.76
N ARG A 222 6.84 25.10 -0.46
CA ARG A 222 7.76 24.42 -1.36
C ARG A 222 7.37 22.95 -1.51
N GLU A 223 7.83 22.32 -2.58
CA GLU A 223 7.69 20.88 -2.82
C GLU A 223 8.07 20.05 -1.58
N ASP A 224 9.09 20.48 -0.83
CA ASP A 224 9.56 19.84 0.41
C ASP A 224 8.51 19.76 1.51
N ASP A 225 7.67 20.78 1.68
CA ASP A 225 6.62 20.77 2.72
C ASP A 225 5.52 19.74 2.41
N THR A 226 5.22 19.56 1.14
CA THR A 226 4.23 18.60 0.66
C THR A 226 4.66 17.15 0.93
N MET A 227 5.95 16.86 0.76
CA MET A 227 6.54 15.56 1.04
C MET A 227 6.72 15.26 2.53
N SER A 228 6.53 16.23 3.40
CA SER A 228 6.53 16.05 4.87
C SER A 228 5.17 15.61 5.43
N ARG A 229 4.14 15.44 4.57
CA ARG A 229 2.78 15.06 5.00
C ARG A 229 2.48 13.58 4.94
N SER A 230 3.38 12.78 4.47
CA SER A 230 3.23 11.33 4.42
C SER A 230 4.48 10.63 4.88
N GLY A 231 4.31 9.48 5.51
CA GLY A 231 5.43 8.74 6.06
C GLY A 231 5.06 7.34 6.50
N LEU A 232 6.07 6.64 6.99
CA LEU A 232 5.97 5.33 7.63
C LEU A 232 6.44 5.39 9.07
N VAL A 233 5.88 4.49 9.88
CA VAL A 233 6.13 4.41 11.32
C VAL A 233 7.05 3.23 11.62
N PHE A 234 8.11 3.46 12.40
CA PHE A 234 9.11 2.48 12.79
C PHE A 234 9.12 2.26 14.31
N ALA A 235 9.97 1.35 14.77
CA ALA A 235 10.11 1.05 16.20
C ALA A 235 10.47 2.33 16.99
N GLY A 236 9.85 2.50 18.16
CA GLY A 236 10.10 3.64 19.06
C GLY A 236 9.26 4.88 18.76
N ALA A 237 8.43 4.92 17.71
CA ALA A 237 7.68 6.11 17.31
C ALA A 237 6.77 6.70 18.41
N ASN A 238 6.22 5.87 19.32
CA ASN A 238 5.39 6.34 20.41
C ASN A 238 6.18 7.12 21.48
N ARG A 239 7.51 7.03 21.49
CA ARG A 239 8.38 7.78 22.42
C ARG A 239 8.45 9.27 22.10
N MET A 240 8.17 9.67 20.86
CA MET A 240 8.16 11.09 20.44
C MET A 240 7.17 11.94 21.22
N VAL A 241 6.16 11.34 21.84
CA VAL A 241 5.18 12.04 22.67
C VAL A 241 5.79 12.54 24.00
N GLN A 242 7.03 12.13 24.33
CA GLN A 242 7.71 12.55 25.55
C GLN A 242 8.71 13.70 25.28
N PRO A 243 8.61 14.85 26.00
CA PRO A 243 9.41 16.06 25.72
C PRO A 243 10.93 15.93 25.89
N ALA A 244 11.42 14.80 26.36
CA ALA A 244 12.83 14.57 26.71
C ALA A 244 13.66 13.90 25.60
N TYR A 245 13.07 13.58 24.45
CA TYR A 245 13.76 12.82 23.41
C TYR A 245 14.20 13.73 22.27
N SER A 246 15.50 14.05 22.21
CA SER A 246 16.16 14.61 21.02
C SER A 246 16.76 13.43 20.26
N ALA A 247 16.03 12.81 19.37
CA ALA A 247 16.53 11.65 18.67
C ALA A 247 16.71 11.92 17.18
N TYR A 248 17.84 11.49 16.66
CA TYR A 248 18.11 11.35 15.23
C TYR A 248 17.29 10.22 14.58
N ASP A 249 16.68 9.35 15.39
CA ASP A 249 15.81 8.24 15.02
C ASP A 249 14.51 8.39 15.82
N ASP A 250 13.58 9.17 15.26
CA ASP A 250 12.30 9.45 15.90
C ASP A 250 11.25 8.36 15.60
N GLY A 251 11.62 7.37 14.81
CA GLY A 251 10.75 6.28 14.40
C GLY A 251 9.73 6.69 13.33
N ILE A 252 9.89 7.85 12.70
CA ILE A 252 9.00 8.35 11.64
C ILE A 252 9.81 8.68 10.40
N LEU A 253 9.69 7.90 9.35
CA LEU A 253 10.32 8.20 8.07
C LEU A 253 9.35 8.97 7.19
N LEU A 254 9.63 10.24 6.95
CA LEU A 254 8.85 11.09 6.05
C LEU A 254 9.19 10.83 4.57
N ALA A 255 8.27 11.14 3.66
CA ALA A 255 8.51 11.03 2.22
C ALA A 255 9.71 11.89 1.78
N ARG A 256 9.94 13.05 2.41
CA ARG A 256 11.09 13.90 2.16
C ARG A 256 12.40 13.16 2.47
N GLU A 257 12.53 12.58 3.64
CA GLU A 257 13.71 11.81 4.05
C GLU A 257 13.91 10.58 3.16
N ALA A 258 12.83 9.87 2.85
CA ALA A 258 12.87 8.76 1.92
C ALA A 258 13.41 9.18 0.54
N SER A 259 13.14 10.43 0.11
CA SER A 259 13.61 10.96 -1.18
C SER A 259 15.12 11.24 -1.24
N GLU A 260 15.75 11.38 -0.09
CA GLU A 260 17.21 11.59 0.04
C GLU A 260 17.99 10.28 0.10
N MET A 261 17.30 9.15 0.27
CA MET A 261 17.91 7.82 0.28
C MET A 261 18.43 7.44 -1.12
N ARG A 262 19.30 6.45 -1.17
CA ARG A 262 19.81 5.87 -2.42
C ARG A 262 19.24 4.46 -2.61
N LEU A 263 18.14 4.36 -3.36
CA LEU A 263 17.44 3.11 -3.63
C LEU A 263 17.60 2.64 -5.09
N ASP A 264 18.70 3.02 -5.72
CA ASP A 264 18.97 2.69 -7.13
C ASP A 264 19.02 1.19 -7.40
N ARG A 265 19.35 0.38 -6.39
CA ARG A 265 19.33 -1.09 -6.48
C ARG A 265 17.96 -1.70 -6.27
N ALA A 266 17.04 -0.99 -5.61
CA ALA A 266 15.72 -1.53 -5.29
C ALA A 266 14.88 -1.68 -6.56
N ALA A 267 14.73 -2.91 -7.02
CA ALA A 267 13.86 -3.28 -8.13
C ALA A 267 12.39 -3.25 -7.70
N LEU A 268 12.11 -3.63 -6.45
CA LEU A 268 10.77 -3.67 -5.88
C LEU A 268 10.76 -3.17 -4.44
N VAL A 269 9.88 -2.22 -4.14
CA VAL A 269 9.53 -1.81 -2.78
C VAL A 269 8.04 -2.11 -2.54
N VAL A 270 7.73 -2.94 -1.56
CA VAL A 270 6.36 -3.26 -1.14
C VAL A 270 6.05 -2.55 0.15
N LEU A 271 5.04 -1.69 0.12
CA LEU A 271 4.50 -0.98 1.26
C LEU A 271 3.20 -1.66 1.70
N SER A 272 3.33 -2.65 2.58
CA SER A 272 2.20 -3.31 3.25
C SER A 272 1.74 -2.44 4.44
N ALA A 273 1.31 -1.21 4.12
CA ALA A 273 0.93 -0.18 5.07
C ALA A 273 -0.23 0.64 4.51
N CYS A 274 -1.03 1.22 5.39
CA CYS A 274 -2.22 1.97 5.00
C CYS A 274 -1.89 3.29 4.31
N GLN A 275 -2.66 3.65 3.27
CA GLN A 275 -2.64 4.96 2.59
C GLN A 275 -1.28 5.39 2.00
N THR A 276 -0.35 4.46 1.79
CA THR A 276 1.00 4.76 1.29
C THR A 276 1.03 5.23 -0.17
N GLY A 277 -0.04 4.97 -0.92
CA GLY A 277 -0.23 5.46 -2.29
C GLY A 277 -0.86 6.85 -2.37
N LEU A 278 -1.26 7.44 -1.23
CA LEU A 278 -1.87 8.77 -1.17
C LEU A 278 -0.83 9.86 -0.95
N GLY A 279 -1.21 11.08 -1.28
CA GLY A 279 -0.46 12.31 -1.07
C GLY A 279 -1.23 13.51 -1.61
N PRO A 280 -0.81 14.74 -1.29
CA PRO A 280 -1.34 15.93 -1.94
C PRO A 280 -1.20 15.82 -3.46
N ILE A 281 -2.24 16.18 -4.19
CA ILE A 281 -2.26 16.19 -5.65
C ILE A 281 -1.87 17.57 -6.14
N THR A 282 -0.84 17.63 -6.97
CA THR A 282 -0.39 18.86 -7.65
C THR A 282 -0.41 18.66 -9.16
N SER A 283 -0.07 19.71 -9.92
CA SER A 283 0.14 19.62 -11.37
C SER A 283 1.24 18.64 -11.78
N GLU A 284 2.12 18.26 -10.84
CA GLU A 284 3.23 17.32 -11.09
C GLU A 284 2.94 15.88 -10.59
N GLY A 285 1.73 15.63 -10.09
CA GLY A 285 1.29 14.32 -9.61
C GLY A 285 1.02 14.26 -8.11
N VAL A 286 1.07 13.05 -7.52
CA VAL A 286 0.89 12.82 -6.09
C VAL A 286 2.20 12.98 -5.34
N PHE A 287 2.24 13.91 -4.40
CA PHE A 287 3.37 14.14 -3.50
C PHE A 287 3.19 13.34 -2.20
N GLY A 288 3.34 12.04 -2.29
CA GLY A 288 3.27 11.13 -1.16
C GLY A 288 4.53 10.30 -0.99
N PHE A 289 4.48 9.34 -0.07
CA PHE A 289 5.62 8.48 0.26
C PHE A 289 6.17 7.73 -0.96
N GLN A 290 5.29 7.30 -1.87
CA GLN A 290 5.67 6.67 -3.15
C GLN A 290 6.57 7.57 -4.01
N ARG A 291 6.34 8.89 -4.05
CA ARG A 291 7.17 9.84 -4.80
C ARG A 291 8.56 9.96 -4.18
N GLY A 292 8.64 9.98 -2.85
CA GLY A 292 9.93 9.94 -2.13
C GLY A 292 10.77 8.75 -2.55
N LEU A 293 10.18 7.55 -2.53
CA LEU A 293 10.88 6.33 -2.95
C LEU A 293 11.26 6.34 -4.44
N LYS A 294 10.43 6.91 -5.31
CA LYS A 294 10.74 7.05 -6.74
C LYS A 294 11.92 8.00 -6.94
N LYS A 295 11.94 9.13 -6.26
CA LYS A 295 13.07 10.10 -6.30
C LYS A 295 14.35 9.45 -5.78
N ALA A 296 14.27 8.60 -4.75
CA ALA A 296 15.38 7.81 -4.23
C ALA A 296 15.91 6.75 -5.21
N GLY A 297 15.20 6.49 -6.32
CA GLY A 297 15.63 5.55 -7.35
C GLY A 297 14.90 4.20 -7.35
N ALA A 298 13.89 3.96 -6.51
CA ALA A 298 13.15 2.70 -6.50
C ALA A 298 12.52 2.37 -7.86
N GLY A 299 12.63 1.12 -8.31
CA GLY A 299 12.07 0.63 -9.56
C GLY A 299 10.55 0.54 -9.53
N ALA A 300 10.01 -0.52 -8.99
CA ALA A 300 8.58 -0.70 -8.81
C ALA A 300 8.17 -0.48 -7.35
N ILE A 301 6.97 0.05 -7.13
CA ILE A 301 6.41 0.26 -5.79
C ILE A 301 5.00 -0.32 -5.74
N VAL A 302 4.75 -1.20 -4.75
CA VAL A 302 3.40 -1.60 -4.36
C VAL A 302 2.97 -0.73 -3.20
N ALA A 303 1.80 -0.09 -3.32
CA ALA A 303 1.25 0.81 -2.32
C ALA A 303 -0.27 0.70 -2.24
N SER A 304 -0.88 1.15 -1.14
CA SER A 304 -2.34 1.15 -0.96
C SER A 304 -2.94 2.55 -1.02
N LEU A 305 -4.15 2.67 -1.59
CA LEU A 305 -4.92 3.91 -1.70
C LEU A 305 -5.87 4.14 -0.51
N TRP A 306 -6.12 3.14 0.32
CA TRP A 306 -6.92 3.24 1.55
C TRP A 306 -6.56 2.12 2.53
N ASN A 307 -7.12 2.21 3.75
CA ASN A 307 -6.92 1.21 4.78
C ASN A 307 -7.58 -0.12 4.39
N VAL A 308 -6.82 -1.19 4.39
CA VAL A 308 -7.24 -2.53 4.03
C VAL A 308 -7.17 -3.44 5.26
N ASP A 309 -8.01 -4.48 5.27
CA ASP A 309 -7.97 -5.52 6.28
C ASP A 309 -6.62 -6.25 6.30
N ASP A 310 -6.03 -6.41 7.49
CA ASP A 310 -4.70 -6.99 7.67
C ASP A 310 -4.59 -8.43 7.17
N LYS A 311 -5.67 -9.24 7.33
CA LYS A 311 -5.68 -10.64 6.88
C LYS A 311 -5.73 -10.72 5.36
N ALA A 312 -6.54 -9.87 4.74
CA ALA A 312 -6.61 -9.74 3.29
C ALA A 312 -5.27 -9.28 2.71
N THR A 313 -4.64 -8.28 3.33
CA THR A 313 -3.33 -7.75 2.94
C THR A 313 -2.25 -8.83 3.01
N LYS A 314 -2.13 -9.54 4.14
CA LYS A 314 -1.17 -10.64 4.29
C LYS A 314 -1.38 -11.71 3.21
N LEU A 315 -2.64 -12.08 2.92
CA LEU A 315 -2.94 -13.09 1.92
C LEU A 315 -2.56 -12.61 0.52
N LEU A 316 -2.89 -11.35 0.17
CA LEU A 316 -2.51 -10.73 -1.09
C LEU A 316 -0.99 -10.74 -1.29
N MET A 317 -0.24 -10.27 -0.29
CA MET A 317 1.22 -10.22 -0.37
C MET A 317 1.82 -11.62 -0.47
N THR A 318 1.32 -12.59 0.29
CA THR A 318 1.76 -13.99 0.19
C THR A 318 1.55 -14.54 -1.23
N ARG A 319 0.38 -14.28 -1.86
CA ARG A 319 0.09 -14.71 -3.24
C ARG A 319 0.97 -13.98 -4.25
N PHE A 320 1.18 -12.69 -4.07
CA PHE A 320 2.06 -11.89 -4.92
C PHE A 320 3.50 -12.44 -4.93
N TYR A 321 4.08 -12.67 -3.75
CA TYR A 321 5.42 -13.25 -3.66
C TYR A 321 5.48 -14.69 -4.21
N HIS A 322 4.41 -15.48 -4.04
CA HIS A 322 4.34 -16.81 -4.61
C HIS A 322 4.51 -16.78 -6.14
N HIS A 323 3.73 -15.96 -6.83
CA HIS A 323 3.81 -15.83 -8.29
C HIS A 323 5.12 -15.18 -8.74
N LEU A 324 5.55 -14.11 -8.07
CA LEU A 324 6.78 -13.38 -8.40
C LEU A 324 8.02 -14.27 -8.29
N LEU A 325 8.16 -15.00 -7.19
CA LEU A 325 9.28 -15.91 -6.96
C LEU A 325 9.18 -17.19 -7.82
N GLY A 326 8.00 -17.52 -8.32
CA GLY A 326 7.77 -18.54 -9.34
C GLY A 326 8.19 -18.15 -10.74
N GLY A 327 8.67 -16.90 -10.94
CA GLY A 327 9.14 -16.40 -12.23
C GLY A 327 8.09 -15.69 -13.08
N THR A 328 6.89 -15.46 -12.54
CA THR A 328 5.86 -14.67 -13.24
C THR A 328 6.29 -13.20 -13.28
N PRO A 329 6.15 -12.51 -14.44
CA PRO A 329 6.43 -11.09 -14.53
C PRO A 329 5.69 -10.28 -13.46
N MET A 330 6.33 -9.26 -12.88
CA MET A 330 5.86 -8.57 -11.67
C MET A 330 4.42 -8.05 -11.80
N SER A 331 4.05 -7.41 -12.91
CA SER A 331 2.69 -6.88 -13.11
C SER A 331 1.65 -7.99 -13.18
N GLU A 332 1.99 -9.09 -13.84
CA GLU A 332 1.14 -10.27 -13.97
C GLU A 332 1.01 -11.00 -12.62
N ALA A 333 2.12 -11.19 -11.90
CA ALA A 333 2.14 -11.77 -10.57
C ALA A 333 1.22 -11.00 -9.61
N PHE A 334 1.23 -9.67 -9.71
CA PHE A 334 0.38 -8.82 -8.89
C PHE A 334 -1.10 -8.90 -9.27
N ALA A 335 -1.41 -8.96 -10.55
CA ALA A 335 -2.77 -9.14 -11.05
C ALA A 335 -3.34 -10.53 -10.68
N GLN A 336 -2.53 -11.58 -10.80
CA GLN A 336 -2.90 -12.95 -10.38
C GLN A 336 -3.15 -13.01 -8.87
N ALA A 337 -2.29 -12.40 -8.06
CA ALA A 337 -2.48 -12.35 -6.59
C ALA A 337 -3.81 -11.70 -6.18
N LYS A 338 -4.23 -10.64 -6.86
CA LYS A 338 -5.56 -10.02 -6.64
C LYS A 338 -6.70 -10.95 -7.03
N THR A 339 -6.54 -11.66 -8.13
CA THR A 339 -7.53 -12.66 -8.58
C THR A 339 -7.64 -13.81 -7.60
N ASP A 340 -6.52 -14.33 -7.12
CA ASP A 340 -6.48 -15.40 -6.11
C ASP A 340 -7.12 -14.95 -4.77
N LEU A 341 -6.89 -13.69 -4.38
CA LEU A 341 -7.53 -13.14 -3.18
C LEU A 341 -9.05 -13.03 -3.36
N ARG A 342 -9.50 -12.50 -4.50
CA ARG A 342 -10.93 -12.35 -4.82
C ARG A 342 -11.65 -13.69 -4.87
N CYS A 343 -10.99 -14.73 -5.38
CA CYS A 343 -11.52 -16.08 -5.51
C CYS A 343 -11.21 -16.97 -4.29
N HIS A 344 -10.62 -16.42 -3.22
CA HIS A 344 -10.26 -17.21 -2.04
C HIS A 344 -11.50 -17.81 -1.38
N GLU A 345 -11.50 -19.12 -1.24
CA GLU A 345 -12.60 -19.91 -0.69
C GLU A 345 -12.35 -20.27 0.77
N VAL A 346 -13.39 -20.11 1.59
CA VAL A 346 -13.42 -20.60 2.96
C VAL A 346 -14.69 -21.43 3.15
N LYS A 347 -14.54 -22.63 3.68
CA LYS A 347 -15.67 -23.48 4.06
C LYS A 347 -16.10 -23.15 5.48
N ILE A 348 -17.34 -22.76 5.65
CA ILE A 348 -17.95 -22.47 6.95
C ILE A 348 -19.08 -23.43 7.22
N GLU A 349 -19.25 -23.89 8.46
CA GLU A 349 -20.43 -24.60 8.89
C GLU A 349 -21.51 -23.59 9.29
N VAL A 350 -22.67 -23.70 8.70
CA VAL A 350 -23.85 -22.87 8.99
C VAL A 350 -24.95 -23.75 9.48
N GLU A 351 -25.59 -23.39 10.59
CA GLU A 351 -26.85 -24.03 11.02
C GLU A 351 -27.98 -23.58 10.08
N THR A 352 -28.72 -24.52 9.53
CA THR A 352 -29.91 -24.26 8.70
C THR A 352 -31.17 -24.16 9.57
N ASP A 353 -32.25 -23.63 9.01
CA ASP A 353 -33.57 -23.63 9.71
C ASP A 353 -34.18 -25.01 9.80
N GLU A 354 -33.63 -26.01 9.10
CA GLU A 354 -34.08 -27.40 9.18
C GLU A 354 -33.52 -28.09 10.43
N ASP A 355 -34.38 -28.87 11.10
CA ASP A 355 -33.99 -29.69 12.23
C ASP A 355 -33.23 -30.95 11.77
N ASP A 356 -32.13 -31.26 12.42
CA ASP A 356 -31.38 -32.49 12.22
C ASP A 356 -31.98 -33.64 13.06
N LYS A 357 -32.86 -34.40 12.44
CA LYS A 357 -33.51 -35.53 13.08
C LYS A 357 -32.65 -36.80 13.23
N SER A 358 -31.44 -36.79 12.67
CA SER A 358 -30.54 -37.93 12.69
C SER A 358 -29.85 -38.14 14.06
N HIS A 359 -29.77 -37.10 14.89
CA HIS A 359 -29.05 -37.11 16.16
C HIS A 359 -29.90 -37.13 17.42
N GLY A 360 -31.23 -37.23 17.29
CA GLY A 360 -32.17 -37.18 18.42
C GLY A 360 -32.32 -35.78 19.02
N GLN A 361 -33.26 -35.63 19.95
CA GLN A 361 -33.52 -34.35 20.62
C GLN A 361 -32.45 -34.01 21.64
N ILE A 362 -32.05 -32.72 21.72
CA ILE A 362 -31.16 -32.17 22.72
C ILE A 362 -31.88 -31.22 23.68
N ARG A 363 -31.40 -31.10 24.92
CA ARG A 363 -32.02 -30.22 25.92
C ARG A 363 -31.36 -28.82 25.85
N ARG A 364 -32.12 -27.81 25.38
CA ARG A 364 -31.71 -26.41 25.32
C ARG A 364 -32.66 -25.55 26.15
N LEU A 365 -32.19 -24.79 27.09
CA LEU A 365 -32.97 -23.92 27.99
C LEU A 365 -34.15 -24.66 28.68
N GLY A 366 -33.90 -25.93 29.09
CA GLY A 366 -34.92 -26.72 29.75
C GLY A 366 -35.97 -27.41 28.85
N ARG A 367 -35.92 -27.15 27.55
CA ARG A 367 -36.78 -27.76 26.52
C ARG A 367 -36.03 -28.78 25.70
N TRP A 368 -36.68 -29.88 25.33
CA TRP A 368 -36.16 -30.79 24.32
C TRP A 368 -36.45 -30.23 22.93
N VAL A 369 -35.40 -30.04 22.14
CA VAL A 369 -35.44 -29.49 20.77
C VAL A 369 -34.59 -30.38 19.86
N TRP A 370 -34.92 -30.41 18.60
CA TRP A 370 -34.05 -31.02 17.60
C TRP A 370 -32.84 -30.14 17.36
N PRO A 371 -31.62 -30.70 17.22
CA PRO A 371 -30.49 -29.93 16.78
C PRO A 371 -30.74 -29.37 15.38
N LYS A 372 -30.19 -28.21 15.08
CA LYS A 372 -30.26 -27.67 13.72
C LYS A 372 -29.26 -28.40 12.82
N LYS A 373 -29.71 -28.65 11.58
CA LYS A 373 -28.87 -29.28 10.57
C LYS A 373 -27.68 -28.36 10.24
N LYS A 374 -26.49 -28.89 10.27
CA LYS A 374 -25.29 -28.19 9.87
C LYS A 374 -24.97 -28.46 8.41
N VAL A 375 -24.78 -27.41 7.63
CA VAL A 375 -24.40 -27.50 6.21
C VAL A 375 -23.10 -26.75 6.00
N THR A 376 -22.18 -27.36 5.28
CA THR A 376 -20.94 -26.68 4.87
C THR A 376 -21.25 -25.79 3.68
N LYS A 377 -21.03 -24.49 3.85
CA LYS A 377 -21.17 -23.48 2.79
C LYS A 377 -19.81 -22.93 2.39
N THR A 378 -19.53 -22.88 1.10
CA THR A 378 -18.37 -22.18 0.57
C THR A 378 -18.67 -20.70 0.45
N VAL A 379 -17.81 -19.85 1.00
CA VAL A 379 -17.89 -18.38 0.93
C VAL A 379 -16.60 -17.80 0.39
N HIS A 380 -16.70 -16.65 -0.25
CA HIS A 380 -15.56 -15.87 -0.76
C HIS A 380 -15.42 -14.58 0.05
N PRO A 381 -14.76 -14.61 1.23
CA PRO A 381 -14.78 -13.49 2.18
C PRO A 381 -14.13 -12.22 1.63
N TYR A 382 -13.22 -12.35 0.67
CA TYR A 382 -12.46 -11.25 0.10
C TYR A 382 -12.89 -10.89 -1.34
N SER A 383 -14.06 -11.31 -1.79
CA SER A 383 -14.57 -11.03 -3.14
C SER A 383 -14.82 -9.54 -3.42
N LYS A 384 -15.14 -8.76 -2.38
CA LYS A 384 -15.44 -7.32 -2.51
C LYS A 384 -14.18 -6.50 -2.81
N PRO A 385 -14.26 -5.47 -3.68
CA PRO A 385 -13.14 -4.61 -4.06
C PRO A 385 -12.38 -3.95 -2.91
N GLN A 386 -13.04 -3.65 -1.80
CA GLN A 386 -12.41 -3.06 -0.62
C GLN A 386 -11.19 -3.84 -0.10
N TYR A 387 -11.09 -5.14 -0.38
CA TYR A 387 -10.00 -6.01 0.09
C TYR A 387 -8.80 -6.09 -0.86
N TRP A 388 -9.00 -5.85 -2.16
CA TRP A 388 -7.96 -6.07 -3.17
C TRP A 388 -7.73 -4.87 -4.11
N ALA A 389 -8.76 -4.02 -4.33
CA ALA A 389 -8.66 -2.93 -5.29
C ALA A 389 -7.86 -1.73 -4.75
N ALA A 390 -7.60 -1.67 -3.43
CA ALA A 390 -6.77 -0.63 -2.81
C ALA A 390 -5.34 -0.63 -3.32
N PHE A 391 -4.81 -1.80 -3.62
CA PHE A 391 -3.40 -1.94 -3.94
C PHE A 391 -3.11 -1.64 -5.40
N ILE A 392 -2.11 -0.79 -5.62
CA ILE A 392 -1.58 -0.41 -6.93
C ILE A 392 -0.11 -0.80 -7.03
N LEU A 393 0.31 -1.16 -8.23
CA LEU A 393 1.71 -1.38 -8.59
C LEU A 393 2.14 -0.26 -9.53
N ILE A 394 3.07 0.58 -9.07
CA ILE A 394 3.63 1.70 -9.84
C ILE A 394 5.00 1.26 -10.33
N LYS A 395 5.13 1.07 -11.63
CA LYS A 395 6.43 0.74 -12.26
C LYS A 395 7.25 1.99 -12.53
N LYS A 396 8.53 1.78 -12.67
CA LYS A 396 9.48 2.76 -13.17
C LYS A 396 9.56 2.63 -14.68
#